data_a4738904269a53c4e6919daa79137dc1
#
_entry.id   a4738904269a53c4e6919daa79137dc1
#
_cell.length_a   1.000
_cell.length_b   1.000
_cell.length_c   1.000
_cell.angle_alpha   90.00
_cell.angle_beta   90.00
_cell.angle_gamma   90.00
#
_symmetry.space_group_name_H-M   'P 1'
#
loop_
_entity.id
_entity.type
_entity.pdbx_description
1 polymer ?
#
loop_
_entity_poly.entity_id
_entity_poly.type
_entity_poly.pdbx_seq_one_letter_code
_entity_poly.pdbx_strand_id
1 'polypeptide(L)'
;MKRCLTNAKQHRLDARVPQLFASQTSQKLQGGDSCVRKRHSTHAYNFWFSAATMDAMDSSDVDASQERMRAYEQKVFVNRSLTLENIKCYGFDMDYTIAMYKSPDYESLGFELIRDRMVSVGYPHEILRYTYDPSFPTRGLVIDTTYGNLLKVDSNGNILICSHGFLFVEGDEIKKYYPNKFIQRDDTDRFYILNTLFNLSETYLYTCLVDFFTRCTRYTNLQNGYQHGDLFMSYRSMFQDVRDAMDFIHDMGLLKDRTIKNLDKYVEKDPNLPVLLTRIKGVAKVFLATNSDYNYTEAIMKYLLESNVKTGNPKISWRSFFDLVVVDTRKPLFFAGGTVLRQVDTDTGKLRIGTYTGDLQHGTVYSGGSSDIVCDLLGVKGKNILYVGDHIFGDILKSKKRQGWKTFLVVPELTKELQVWEEKKNVFEELKRLDIFLAELYKHLDSGSQECPDISSIMIRIKVLTYRMDMSYGQMGSLLRSGSRQTLFASQLMRYADLYSSSCINLLHYPFNYLFMAPPVLMPHEAVSENAADLASSALTVTNNVFRMK
;
A
#
# COMPACT_ATOMS: atom_id res chain seq x y z
N MET A 1 27.84 -12.16 -37.78
CA MET A 1 27.41 -11.81 -39.14
C MET A 1 26.44 -10.67 -39.05
N LYS A 2 26.91 -9.52 -39.44
CA LYS A 2 26.46 -8.47 -40.36
C LYS A 2 24.96 -8.09 -40.37
N ARG A 3 24.75 -6.85 -39.88
CA ARG A 3 24.01 -5.72 -40.47
C ARG A 3 22.49 -5.85 -40.65
N CYS A 4 21.74 -4.95 -39.98
CA CYS A 4 21.00 -3.88 -40.67
C CYS A 4 20.67 -2.74 -39.71
N LEU A 5 21.30 -1.60 -39.95
CA LEU A 5 20.91 -0.25 -39.54
C LEU A 5 19.93 0.29 -40.58
N THR A 6 18.85 0.95 -40.21
CA THR A 6 18.37 2.17 -40.91
C THR A 6 17.25 2.88 -40.14
N ASN A 7 17.53 4.15 -39.82
CA ASN A 7 16.68 5.36 -39.90
C ASN A 7 15.33 5.44 -39.18
N ALA A 8 15.32 6.21 -38.11
CA ALA A 8 14.12 6.95 -37.67
C ALA A 8 14.35 8.46 -37.85
N LYS A 9 13.54 9.07 -38.68
CA LYS A 9 13.47 10.52 -38.95
C LYS A 9 12.79 11.23 -37.77
N GLN A 10 13.44 12.31 -37.34
CA GLN A 10 12.87 13.39 -36.53
C GLN A 10 11.71 14.08 -37.27
N HIS A 11 10.55 14.16 -36.64
CA HIS A 11 9.52 15.17 -36.94
C HIS A 11 9.29 16.03 -35.69
N ARG A 12 9.79 17.26 -35.77
CA ARG A 12 9.33 18.38 -34.94
C ARG A 12 7.94 18.77 -35.41
N LEU A 13 7.01 18.94 -34.49
CA LEU A 13 5.75 19.64 -34.72
C LEU A 13 5.62 20.77 -33.70
N ASP A 14 5.66 21.98 -34.20
CA ASP A 14 5.37 23.22 -33.51
C ASP A 14 3.91 23.27 -33.08
N ALA A 15 3.66 23.55 -31.82
CA ALA A 15 2.33 23.87 -31.31
C ALA A 15 2.17 25.38 -31.19
N ARG A 16 1.36 25.96 -32.04
CA ARG A 16 0.85 27.33 -31.94
C ARG A 16 -0.35 27.37 -31.02
N VAL A 17 -0.30 28.27 -30.05
CA VAL A 17 -1.41 28.68 -29.19
C VAL A 17 -2.22 29.76 -29.92
N PRO A 18 -3.55 29.73 -29.94
CA PRO A 18 -4.35 30.92 -30.28
C PRO A 18 -4.86 31.59 -28.98
N GLN A 19 -4.45 32.82 -28.80
CA GLN A 19 -5.15 33.80 -27.95
C GLN A 19 -6.46 34.20 -28.63
N LEU A 20 -7.54 34.26 -27.88
CA LEU A 20 -8.77 34.93 -28.29
C LEU A 20 -9.24 35.89 -27.20
N PHE A 21 -9.46 37.11 -27.69
CA PHE A 21 -9.81 38.35 -27.06
C PHE A 21 -11.14 38.36 -26.30
N ALA A 22 -11.15 39.18 -25.26
CA ALA A 22 -12.34 39.68 -24.59
C ALA A 22 -13.01 40.79 -25.45
N SER A 23 -14.33 40.79 -25.48
CA SER A 23 -15.09 42.03 -25.76
C SER A 23 -16.38 42.03 -24.92
N GLN A 24 -16.47 43.11 -24.16
CA GLN A 24 -17.65 43.60 -23.44
C GLN A 24 -18.77 44.02 -24.41
N THR A 25 -19.99 43.77 -24.06
CA THR A 25 -21.08 44.73 -24.34
C THR A 25 -22.23 44.56 -23.33
N SER A 26 -22.45 45.63 -22.61
CA SER A 26 -23.59 45.90 -21.75
C SER A 26 -24.77 46.35 -22.62
N GLN A 27 -25.98 45.82 -22.35
CA GLN A 27 -27.22 46.56 -22.63
C GLN A 27 -28.28 46.27 -21.54
N LYS A 28 -28.68 47.39 -20.92
CA LYS A 28 -29.91 47.55 -20.12
C LYS A 28 -31.13 47.45 -21.02
N LEU A 29 -32.21 46.85 -20.58
CA LEU A 29 -33.60 47.35 -20.84
C LEU A 29 -34.52 46.89 -19.71
N GLN A 30 -35.34 47.88 -19.32
CA GLN A 30 -36.37 47.87 -18.30
C GLN A 30 -37.68 47.24 -18.83
N GLY A 31 -38.54 46.83 -17.90
CA GLY A 31 -39.97 46.88 -18.07
C GLY A 31 -40.74 45.60 -17.82
N GLY A 32 -41.47 45.53 -16.72
CA GLY A 32 -42.92 45.52 -16.73
C GLY A 32 -43.60 44.18 -16.36
N ASP A 33 -44.14 44.16 -15.15
CA ASP A 33 -45.46 43.69 -14.70
C ASP A 33 -45.93 42.20 -14.77
N SER A 34 -46.25 41.79 -13.60
CA SER A 34 -47.50 41.13 -13.13
C SER A 34 -47.69 39.60 -13.26
N CYS A 35 -47.78 39.05 -12.05
CA CYS A 35 -48.82 38.14 -11.61
C CYS A 35 -48.87 36.71 -12.22
N VAL A 36 -48.55 35.69 -11.41
CA VAL A 36 -49.46 34.64 -10.94
C VAL A 36 -48.71 33.65 -10.01
N ARG A 37 -49.20 33.55 -8.79
CA ARG A 37 -48.79 32.56 -7.78
C ARG A 37 -49.09 31.14 -8.24
N LYS A 38 -48.11 30.24 -8.23
CA LYS A 38 -48.30 28.82 -7.94
C LYS A 38 -47.28 28.37 -6.91
N ARG A 39 -47.81 27.98 -5.74
CA ARG A 39 -47.09 27.36 -4.65
C ARG A 39 -46.64 25.95 -5.10
N HIS A 40 -45.35 25.67 -5.07
CA HIS A 40 -44.83 24.34 -4.88
C HIS A 40 -43.99 24.33 -3.60
N SER A 41 -44.44 23.51 -2.65
CA SER A 41 -43.84 23.28 -1.36
C SER A 41 -42.53 22.54 -1.57
N THR A 42 -41.39 23.20 -1.32
CA THR A 42 -40.12 22.56 -1.08
C THR A 42 -40.00 22.30 0.42
N HIS A 43 -40.11 21.03 0.81
CA HIS A 43 -39.72 20.61 2.16
C HIS A 43 -38.20 20.72 2.29
N ALA A 44 -37.76 21.83 2.88
CA ALA A 44 -36.44 21.95 3.43
C ALA A 44 -36.42 21.22 4.78
N TYR A 45 -35.73 20.10 4.89
CA TYR A 45 -35.45 19.47 6.17
C TYR A 45 -34.37 20.30 6.90
N ASN A 46 -34.84 21.21 7.76
CA ASN A 46 -33.98 21.82 8.77
C ASN A 46 -33.80 20.82 9.91
N PHE A 47 -32.65 20.13 9.95
CA PHE A 47 -32.22 19.44 11.15
C PHE A 47 -31.60 20.48 12.12
N TRP A 48 -32.42 20.99 13.01
CA TRP A 48 -31.98 21.64 14.24
C TRP A 48 -31.65 20.54 15.25
N PHE A 49 -30.37 20.28 15.49
CA PHE A 49 -29.97 19.56 16.69
C PHE A 49 -30.13 20.51 17.88
N SER A 50 -31.16 20.26 18.68
CA SER A 50 -31.35 20.92 19.98
C SER A 50 -30.29 20.37 20.93
N ALA A 51 -29.47 21.26 21.50
CA ALA A 51 -28.47 20.97 22.51
C ALA A 51 -29.07 20.65 23.91
N ALA A 52 -30.34 20.25 24.00
CA ALA A 52 -31.07 20.14 25.26
C ALA A 52 -31.48 18.71 25.66
N THR A 53 -30.81 17.65 25.15
CA THR A 53 -31.11 16.26 25.56
C THR A 53 -29.84 15.43 25.81
N MET A 54 -28.80 16.00 26.42
CA MET A 54 -27.64 15.24 26.88
C MET A 54 -27.62 14.92 28.39
N ASP A 55 -28.67 15.26 29.14
CA ASP A 55 -28.76 14.89 30.55
C ASP A 55 -29.90 13.88 30.77
N ALA A 56 -29.64 12.63 30.47
CA ALA A 56 -30.23 11.40 30.99
C ALA A 56 -29.97 10.19 30.04
N MET A 57 -28.71 9.84 29.83
CA MET A 57 -28.40 8.47 29.41
C MET A 57 -28.07 7.68 30.68
N ASP A 58 -28.91 6.70 30.95
CA ASP A 58 -28.76 5.77 32.04
C ASP A 58 -27.41 5.01 31.91
N SER A 59 -26.71 4.80 33.02
CA SER A 59 -25.41 4.12 33.05
C SER A 59 -25.41 2.71 32.44
N SER A 60 -26.59 2.08 32.35
CA SER A 60 -26.79 0.79 31.70
C SER A 60 -26.65 0.83 30.17
N ASP A 61 -26.94 1.99 29.53
CA ASP A 61 -26.80 2.14 28.07
C ASP A 61 -25.36 2.43 27.64
N VAL A 62 -24.52 2.94 28.53
CA VAL A 62 -23.10 3.18 28.27
C VAL A 62 -22.33 1.86 28.25
N ASP A 63 -22.62 0.92 29.13
CA ASP A 63 -22.01 -0.42 29.14
C ASP A 63 -22.43 -1.27 27.92
N ALA A 64 -23.71 -1.20 27.51
CA ALA A 64 -24.21 -1.86 26.31
C ALA A 64 -23.65 -1.25 25.00
N SER A 65 -23.18 0.00 25.00
CA SER A 65 -22.52 0.64 23.87
C SER A 65 -21.04 0.26 23.74
N GLN A 66 -20.36 -0.02 24.87
CA GLN A 66 -18.98 -0.49 24.88
C GLN A 66 -18.83 -1.92 24.35
N GLU A 67 -19.78 -2.82 24.62
CA GLU A 67 -19.79 -4.18 24.08
C GLU A 67 -19.98 -4.25 22.55
N ARG A 68 -20.44 -3.18 21.91
CA ARG A 68 -20.60 -3.10 20.44
C ARG A 68 -19.43 -2.45 19.71
N MET A 69 -18.41 -1.99 20.42
CA MET A 69 -17.22 -1.45 19.76
C MET A 69 -16.42 -2.61 19.13
N ARG A 70 -16.31 -2.58 17.79
CA ARG A 70 -15.42 -3.52 17.05
C ARG A 70 -14.02 -3.43 17.61
N ALA A 71 -13.39 -4.58 17.82
CA ALA A 71 -11.98 -4.63 18.15
C ALA A 71 -11.18 -3.80 17.14
N TYR A 72 -10.14 -3.12 17.59
CA TYR A 72 -9.40 -2.17 16.76
C TYR A 72 -8.82 -2.83 15.50
N GLU A 73 -8.40 -4.10 15.61
CA GLU A 73 -7.89 -4.94 14.55
C GLU A 73 -8.94 -5.33 13.49
N GLN A 74 -10.23 -5.32 13.86
CA GLN A 74 -11.37 -5.65 12.98
C GLN A 74 -11.90 -4.44 12.22
N LYS A 75 -11.28 -3.27 12.39
CA LYS A 75 -11.74 -2.04 11.73
C LYS A 75 -11.28 -1.97 10.28
N VAL A 76 -12.16 -1.41 9.45
CA VAL A 76 -11.86 -0.93 8.12
C VAL A 76 -11.67 0.59 8.21
N PHE A 77 -10.51 1.05 7.76
CA PHE A 77 -10.13 2.46 7.78
C PHE A 77 -10.51 3.13 6.47
N VAL A 78 -10.86 4.42 6.54
CA VAL A 78 -11.54 5.12 5.45
C VAL A 78 -10.75 6.35 5.04
N ASN A 79 -10.26 6.36 3.80
CA ASN A 79 -9.67 7.56 3.18
C ASN A 79 -10.69 8.33 2.32
N ARG A 80 -11.69 7.64 1.76
CA ARG A 80 -12.77 8.24 0.97
C ARG A 80 -14.09 7.58 1.29
N SER A 81 -15.12 8.41 1.43
CA SER A 81 -16.47 7.91 1.71
C SER A 81 -16.97 6.95 0.63
N LEU A 82 -17.55 5.83 1.08
CA LEU A 82 -18.03 4.77 0.22
C LEU A 82 -19.23 4.08 0.84
N THR A 83 -20.34 4.01 0.08
CA THR A 83 -21.54 3.26 0.46
C THR A 83 -21.47 1.86 -0.16
N LEU A 84 -21.50 0.81 0.66
CA LEU A 84 -21.44 -0.57 0.18
C LEU A 84 -22.63 -0.96 -0.68
N GLU A 85 -23.81 -0.40 -0.45
CA GLU A 85 -25.02 -0.63 -1.24
C GLU A 85 -24.85 -0.30 -2.73
N ASN A 86 -23.97 0.65 -3.05
CA ASN A 86 -23.66 1.05 -4.43
C ASN A 86 -22.71 0.08 -5.14
N ILE A 87 -22.10 -0.85 -4.42
CA ILE A 87 -21.21 -1.85 -4.98
C ILE A 87 -22.02 -3.01 -5.51
N LYS A 88 -21.88 -3.28 -6.80
CA LYS A 88 -22.59 -4.36 -7.50
C LYS A 88 -21.69 -5.53 -7.86
N CYS A 89 -20.37 -5.33 -7.69
CA CYS A 89 -19.37 -6.33 -7.97
C CYS A 89 -18.15 -6.17 -7.06
N TYR A 90 -17.69 -7.27 -6.48
CA TYR A 90 -16.47 -7.33 -5.69
C TYR A 90 -15.42 -8.13 -6.47
N GLY A 91 -14.28 -7.53 -6.72
CA GLY A 91 -13.12 -8.20 -7.32
C GLY A 91 -12.06 -8.43 -6.28
N PHE A 92 -11.43 -9.59 -6.32
CA PHE A 92 -10.37 -9.96 -5.39
C PHE A 92 -9.11 -10.35 -6.16
N ASP A 93 -7.96 -9.90 -5.66
CA ASP A 93 -6.70 -10.58 -5.90
C ASP A 93 -6.61 -11.84 -5.04
N MET A 94 -5.65 -12.73 -5.32
CA MET A 94 -5.45 -13.95 -4.55
C MET A 94 -4.33 -13.79 -3.51
N ASP A 95 -3.12 -13.58 -3.97
CA ASP A 95 -1.92 -13.64 -3.16
C ASP A 95 -1.87 -12.44 -2.17
N TYR A 96 -1.60 -12.70 -0.89
CA TYR A 96 -1.66 -11.73 0.22
C TYR A 96 -2.99 -10.95 0.35
N THR A 97 -4.06 -11.42 -0.33
CA THR A 97 -5.40 -10.81 -0.28
C THR A 97 -6.43 -11.79 0.25
N ILE A 98 -6.74 -12.87 -0.50
CA ILE A 98 -7.59 -13.99 -0.05
C ILE A 98 -6.70 -15.08 0.55
N ALA A 99 -5.56 -15.35 -0.06
CA ALA A 99 -4.55 -16.29 0.42
C ALA A 99 -3.51 -15.51 1.23
N MET A 100 -3.65 -15.53 2.54
CA MET A 100 -2.65 -14.95 3.44
C MET A 100 -1.51 -15.92 3.64
N TYR A 101 -0.26 -15.44 3.49
CA TYR A 101 0.94 -16.25 3.74
C TYR A 101 1.46 -16.01 5.14
N LYS A 102 1.91 -17.09 5.78
CA LYS A 102 2.41 -17.05 7.16
C LYS A 102 3.82 -16.47 7.20
N SER A 103 3.94 -15.31 7.77
CA SER A 103 5.22 -14.67 8.06
C SER A 103 5.76 -15.18 9.41
N PRO A 104 7.07 -15.48 9.56
CA PRO A 104 8.13 -15.29 8.57
C PRO A 104 8.42 -16.52 7.68
N ASP A 105 7.66 -17.59 7.79
CA ASP A 105 7.97 -18.88 7.14
C ASP A 105 8.00 -18.76 5.61
N TYR A 106 7.07 -18.00 5.03
CA TYR A 106 6.98 -17.85 3.58
C TYR A 106 8.09 -16.97 3.01
N GLU A 107 8.39 -15.86 3.66
CA GLU A 107 9.50 -14.98 3.28
C GLU A 107 10.85 -15.68 3.47
N SER A 108 11.00 -16.49 4.52
CA SER A 108 12.19 -17.32 4.75
C SER A 108 12.40 -18.33 3.62
N LEU A 109 11.32 -18.98 3.16
CA LEU A 109 11.39 -19.88 2.00
C LEU A 109 11.86 -19.13 0.74
N GLY A 110 11.28 -17.97 0.46
CA GLY A 110 11.69 -17.13 -0.67
C GLY A 110 13.17 -16.74 -0.57
N PHE A 111 13.59 -16.27 0.60
CA PHE A 111 14.99 -15.91 0.87
C PHE A 111 15.96 -17.08 0.66
N GLU A 112 15.67 -18.26 1.19
CA GLU A 112 16.50 -19.44 1.01
C GLU A 112 16.67 -19.82 -0.45
N LEU A 113 15.58 -19.81 -1.22
CA LEU A 113 15.61 -20.17 -2.64
C LEU A 113 16.43 -19.17 -3.48
N ILE A 114 16.26 -17.85 -3.27
CA ILE A 114 17.05 -16.85 -4.00
C ILE A 114 18.52 -16.84 -3.55
N ARG A 115 18.79 -17.03 -2.26
CA ARG A 115 20.17 -17.14 -1.72
C ARG A 115 20.90 -18.33 -2.35
N ASP A 116 20.28 -19.49 -2.36
CA ASP A 116 20.84 -20.71 -2.95
C ASP A 116 21.04 -20.55 -4.47
N ARG A 117 20.12 -19.85 -5.13
CA ARG A 117 20.28 -19.48 -6.55
C ARG A 117 21.50 -18.58 -6.76
N MET A 118 21.71 -17.56 -5.93
CA MET A 118 22.88 -16.67 -6.02
C MET A 118 24.19 -17.47 -5.92
N VAL A 119 24.28 -18.42 -4.98
CA VAL A 119 25.45 -19.30 -4.90
C VAL A 119 25.62 -20.14 -6.17
N SER A 120 24.53 -20.66 -6.73
CA SER A 120 24.57 -21.47 -7.94
C SER A 120 25.05 -20.69 -9.19
N VAL A 121 24.91 -19.36 -9.22
CA VAL A 121 25.40 -18.51 -10.32
C VAL A 121 26.79 -17.95 -10.07
N GLY A 122 27.43 -18.29 -8.93
CA GLY A 122 28.84 -17.97 -8.67
C GLY A 122 29.11 -17.01 -7.53
N TYR A 123 28.10 -16.62 -6.75
CA TYR A 123 28.32 -15.85 -5.53
C TYR A 123 29.02 -16.69 -4.44
N PRO A 124 29.74 -16.06 -3.51
CA PRO A 124 30.52 -16.77 -2.48
C PRO A 124 29.64 -17.68 -1.61
N HIS A 125 30.11 -18.89 -1.32
CA HIS A 125 29.41 -19.85 -0.46
C HIS A 125 29.15 -19.32 0.95
N GLU A 126 29.93 -18.36 1.42
CA GLU A 126 29.80 -17.75 2.74
C GLU A 126 28.48 -17.00 2.92
N ILE A 127 27.78 -16.63 1.84
CA ILE A 127 26.45 -16.02 1.94
C ILE A 127 25.38 -17.01 2.45
N LEU A 128 25.62 -18.33 2.37
CA LEU A 128 24.73 -19.36 2.93
C LEU A 128 24.56 -19.27 4.45
N ARG A 129 25.46 -18.58 5.14
CA ARG A 129 25.35 -18.35 6.60
C ARG A 129 24.22 -17.39 6.99
N TYR A 130 23.75 -16.55 6.06
CA TYR A 130 22.66 -15.63 6.34
C TYR A 130 21.32 -16.38 6.39
N THR A 131 20.53 -16.05 7.39
CA THR A 131 19.16 -16.50 7.58
C THR A 131 18.23 -15.29 7.55
N TYR A 132 16.99 -15.47 7.10
CA TYR A 132 16.05 -14.36 7.02
C TYR A 132 15.69 -13.82 8.42
N ASP A 133 15.79 -12.50 8.59
CA ASP A 133 15.37 -11.80 9.80
C ASP A 133 14.14 -10.90 9.47
N PRO A 134 12.94 -11.26 9.93
CA PRO A 134 11.72 -10.52 9.64
C PRO A 134 11.67 -9.14 10.31
N SER A 135 12.58 -8.85 11.25
CA SER A 135 12.63 -7.57 11.94
C SER A 135 13.27 -6.45 11.11
N PHE A 136 13.99 -6.80 10.03
CA PHE A 136 14.74 -5.82 9.25
C PHE A 136 13.92 -5.20 8.10
N PRO A 137 13.39 -5.95 7.10
CA PRO A 137 12.77 -5.33 5.93
C PRO A 137 11.34 -4.86 6.21
N THR A 138 10.91 -3.85 5.46
CA THR A 138 9.51 -3.44 5.33
C THR A 138 9.21 -3.08 3.89
N ARG A 139 7.94 -3.03 3.50
CA ARG A 139 7.53 -2.53 2.18
C ARG A 139 7.79 -1.01 2.06
N GLY A 140 7.77 -0.52 0.84
CA GLY A 140 7.86 0.91 0.54
C GLY A 140 9.26 1.49 0.66
N LEU A 141 10.28 0.65 0.91
CA LEU A 141 11.68 1.05 0.85
C LEU A 141 12.13 1.25 -0.59
N VAL A 142 13.22 1.97 -0.77
CA VAL A 142 13.82 2.27 -2.06
C VAL A 142 15.25 1.80 -2.09
N ILE A 143 15.61 1.00 -3.09
CA ILE A 143 17.01 0.64 -3.35
C ILE A 143 17.62 1.68 -4.27
N ASP A 144 18.75 2.27 -3.85
CA ASP A 144 19.64 3.05 -4.70
C ASP A 144 20.68 2.13 -5.33
N THR A 145 20.50 1.81 -6.59
CA THR A 145 21.38 0.90 -7.33
C THR A 145 22.74 1.50 -7.65
N THR A 146 22.93 2.80 -7.48
CA THR A 146 24.24 3.46 -7.69
C THR A 146 25.16 3.31 -6.49
N TYR A 147 24.63 3.48 -5.28
CA TYR A 147 25.43 3.46 -4.05
C TYR A 147 25.19 2.22 -3.17
N GLY A 148 24.29 1.34 -3.56
CA GLY A 148 23.98 0.14 -2.78
C GLY A 148 23.24 0.41 -1.47
N ASN A 149 22.58 1.56 -1.36
CA ASN A 149 21.89 1.95 -0.15
C ASN A 149 20.41 1.56 -0.19
N LEU A 150 19.89 1.18 0.96
CA LEU A 150 18.46 0.99 1.19
C LEU A 150 17.90 2.22 1.90
N LEU A 151 16.88 2.83 1.32
CA LEU A 151 16.34 4.11 1.75
C LEU A 151 14.88 3.98 2.16
N LYS A 152 14.51 4.68 3.22
CA LYS A 152 13.13 5.00 3.55
C LYS A 152 12.90 6.48 3.24
N VAL A 153 11.88 6.78 2.46
CA VAL A 153 11.63 8.14 1.98
C VAL A 153 10.18 8.58 2.23
N ASP A 154 9.97 9.88 2.28
CA ASP A 154 8.62 10.47 2.32
C ASP A 154 8.02 10.63 0.90
N SER A 155 6.80 11.18 0.84
CA SER A 155 6.09 11.43 -0.42
C SER A 155 6.82 12.34 -1.41
N ASN A 156 7.70 13.19 -0.91
CA ASN A 156 8.43 14.16 -1.71
C ASN A 156 9.81 13.64 -2.16
N GLY A 157 10.28 12.53 -1.58
CA GLY A 157 11.59 11.96 -1.85
C GLY A 157 12.65 12.32 -0.80
N ASN A 158 12.27 12.99 0.31
CA ASN A 158 13.20 13.26 1.39
C ASN A 158 13.57 11.96 2.10
N ILE A 159 14.85 11.77 2.39
CA ILE A 159 15.37 10.57 3.04
C ILE A 159 15.08 10.65 4.54
N LEU A 160 14.34 9.66 5.03
CA LEU A 160 14.00 9.47 6.44
C LEU A 160 15.03 8.55 7.12
N ILE A 161 15.34 7.42 6.48
CA ILE A 161 16.32 6.43 6.93
C ILE A 161 17.18 6.03 5.73
N CYS A 162 18.48 5.82 5.97
CA CYS A 162 19.43 5.30 4.99
C CYS A 162 20.25 4.20 5.65
N SER A 163 20.37 3.03 4.99
CA SER A 163 21.28 1.97 5.42
C SER A 163 22.16 1.49 4.26
N HIS A 164 23.41 1.13 4.57
CA HIS A 164 24.33 0.46 3.67
C HIS A 164 24.64 -0.93 4.25
N GLY A 165 24.09 -1.97 3.63
CA GLY A 165 23.96 -3.25 4.33
C GLY A 165 23.14 -3.06 5.61
N PHE A 166 23.62 -3.59 6.74
CA PHE A 166 22.98 -3.42 8.05
C PHE A 166 23.45 -2.18 8.83
N LEU A 167 24.34 -1.37 8.26
CA LEU A 167 24.84 -0.15 8.89
C LEU A 167 23.97 1.05 8.53
N PHE A 168 23.41 1.73 9.53
CA PHE A 168 22.67 2.96 9.33
C PHE A 168 23.62 4.12 9.07
N VAL A 169 23.36 4.86 7.99
CA VAL A 169 24.14 6.04 7.56
C VAL A 169 23.44 7.28 8.08
N GLU A 170 24.14 8.10 8.87
CA GLU A 170 23.53 9.27 9.54
C GLU A 170 24.34 10.56 9.31
N GLY A 171 23.67 11.67 9.66
CA GLY A 171 24.31 12.99 9.72
C GLY A 171 24.93 13.46 8.40
N ASP A 172 26.22 13.83 8.45
CA ASP A 172 26.93 14.37 7.30
C ASP A 172 27.39 13.29 6.32
N GLU A 173 27.41 12.03 6.75
CA GLU A 173 27.72 10.92 5.87
C GLU A 173 26.64 10.71 4.79
N ILE A 174 25.36 10.89 5.14
CA ILE A 174 24.27 10.88 4.14
C ILE A 174 24.51 11.95 3.07
N LYS A 175 25.01 13.13 3.45
CA LYS A 175 25.25 14.24 2.51
C LYS A 175 26.31 13.92 1.45
N LYS A 176 27.23 12.97 1.73
CA LYS A 176 28.21 12.52 0.73
C LYS A 176 27.53 11.81 -0.45
N TYR A 177 26.48 11.05 -0.19
CA TYR A 177 25.71 10.33 -1.21
C TYR A 177 24.53 11.16 -1.74
N TYR A 178 23.89 11.92 -0.86
CA TYR A 178 22.69 12.71 -1.12
C TYR A 178 22.85 14.12 -0.53
N PRO A 179 23.47 15.07 -1.25
CA PRO A 179 23.80 16.40 -0.72
C PRO A 179 22.61 17.15 -0.13
N ASN A 180 21.41 17.00 -0.72
CA ASN A 180 20.16 17.61 -0.28
C ASN A 180 19.29 16.69 0.57
N LYS A 181 19.77 15.50 0.98
CA LYS A 181 18.97 14.45 1.64
C LYS A 181 17.67 14.10 0.89
N PHE A 182 17.73 14.10 -0.42
CA PHE A 182 16.60 13.97 -1.31
C PHE A 182 16.94 13.03 -2.46
N ILE A 183 15.94 12.25 -2.93
CA ILE A 183 16.01 11.44 -4.15
C ILE A 183 14.99 11.88 -5.18
N GLN A 184 15.37 11.83 -6.44
CA GLN A 184 14.47 12.05 -7.57
C GLN A 184 13.76 10.73 -7.90
N ARG A 185 12.53 10.54 -7.42
CA ARG A 185 11.77 9.28 -7.53
C ARG A 185 11.46 8.85 -8.97
N ASP A 186 11.47 9.79 -9.90
CA ASP A 186 11.19 9.52 -11.32
C ASP A 186 12.41 8.95 -12.06
N ASP A 187 13.59 8.98 -11.44
CA ASP A 187 14.79 8.27 -11.92
C ASP A 187 14.68 6.77 -11.60
N THR A 188 13.83 6.08 -12.36
CA THR A 188 13.54 4.64 -12.20
C THR A 188 14.72 3.75 -12.61
N ASP A 189 15.72 4.28 -13.30
CA ASP A 189 16.94 3.56 -13.65
C ASP A 189 17.88 3.42 -12.45
N ARG A 190 17.80 4.34 -11.51
CA ARG A 190 18.60 4.35 -10.30
C ARG A 190 17.84 3.86 -9.08
N PHE A 191 16.61 4.33 -8.88
CA PHE A 191 15.83 4.08 -7.67
C PHE A 191 14.72 3.06 -7.91
N TYR A 192 14.82 1.92 -7.22
CA TYR A 192 13.81 0.87 -7.29
C TYR A 192 12.96 0.84 -6.02
N ILE A 193 11.63 0.98 -6.18
CA ILE A 193 10.69 1.01 -5.06
C ILE A 193 10.13 -0.39 -4.79
N LEU A 194 10.25 -0.86 -3.57
CA LEU A 194 9.86 -2.19 -3.09
C LEU A 194 8.40 -2.14 -2.59
N ASN A 195 7.44 -2.34 -3.49
CA ASN A 195 6.01 -2.10 -3.22
C ASN A 195 5.20 -3.34 -2.80
N THR A 196 5.74 -4.55 -2.96
CA THR A 196 5.03 -5.80 -2.66
C THR A 196 5.68 -6.56 -1.52
N LEU A 197 4.90 -7.39 -0.82
CA LEU A 197 5.38 -8.28 0.23
C LEU A 197 6.39 -9.31 -0.30
N PHE A 198 6.29 -9.71 -1.55
CA PHE A 198 7.27 -10.59 -2.20
C PHE A 198 8.68 -9.98 -2.24
N ASN A 199 8.80 -8.65 -2.27
CA ASN A 199 10.11 -8.00 -2.26
C ASN A 199 10.85 -8.07 -0.91
N LEU A 200 10.21 -8.52 0.18
CA LEU A 200 10.87 -8.58 1.50
C LEU A 200 12.09 -9.51 1.48
N SER A 201 11.97 -10.67 0.85
CA SER A 201 13.07 -11.63 0.67
C SER A 201 14.21 -11.06 -0.17
N GLU A 202 13.89 -10.39 -1.30
CA GLU A 202 14.86 -9.71 -2.16
C GLU A 202 15.61 -8.60 -1.41
N THR A 203 14.84 -7.76 -0.70
CA THR A 203 15.36 -6.63 0.09
C THR A 203 16.38 -7.11 1.11
N TYR A 204 16.02 -8.17 1.83
CA TYR A 204 16.89 -8.70 2.86
C TYR A 204 18.15 -9.37 2.27
N LEU A 205 17.99 -10.14 1.19
CA LEU A 205 19.14 -10.75 0.52
C LEU A 205 20.10 -9.69 -0.04
N TYR A 206 19.57 -8.66 -0.71
CA TYR A 206 20.41 -7.57 -1.20
C TYR A 206 21.18 -6.89 -0.07
N THR A 207 20.52 -6.64 1.06
CA THR A 207 21.18 -6.10 2.26
C THR A 207 22.29 -7.01 2.78
N CYS A 208 22.04 -8.33 2.83
CA CYS A 208 23.05 -9.32 3.22
C CYS A 208 24.28 -9.30 2.29
N LEU A 209 24.05 -9.16 0.97
CA LEU A 209 25.13 -9.10 -0.01
C LEU A 209 25.97 -7.82 0.17
N VAL A 210 25.32 -6.67 0.32
CA VAL A 210 26.01 -5.39 0.59
C VAL A 210 26.83 -5.50 1.88
N ASP A 211 26.28 -6.03 2.95
CA ASP A 211 26.97 -6.24 4.22
C ASP A 211 28.17 -7.19 4.07
N PHE A 212 27.96 -8.31 3.39
CA PHE A 212 29.02 -9.30 3.16
C PHE A 212 30.20 -8.69 2.41
N PHE A 213 29.96 -8.07 1.27
CA PHE A 213 31.04 -7.53 0.42
C PHE A 213 31.72 -6.32 1.08
N THR A 214 30.97 -5.50 1.82
CA THR A 214 31.54 -4.36 2.58
C THR A 214 32.53 -4.82 3.66
N ARG A 215 32.21 -5.92 4.36
CA ARG A 215 33.04 -6.43 5.47
C ARG A 215 34.13 -7.41 5.06
N CYS A 216 34.01 -8.00 3.88
CA CYS A 216 34.95 -9.03 3.42
C CYS A 216 36.26 -8.40 2.91
N THR A 217 37.34 -8.63 3.61
CA THR A 217 38.68 -8.06 3.28
C THR A 217 39.26 -8.51 1.93
N ARG A 218 38.67 -9.52 1.28
CA ARG A 218 39.03 -9.94 -0.08
C ARG A 218 38.63 -8.95 -1.16
N TYR A 219 37.65 -8.08 -0.84
CA TYR A 219 37.08 -7.12 -1.78
C TYR A 219 37.44 -5.70 -1.37
N THR A 220 37.80 -4.87 -2.34
CA THR A 220 38.01 -3.44 -2.14
C THR A 220 36.72 -2.70 -2.37
N ASN A 221 36.27 -1.94 -1.36
CA ASN A 221 35.07 -1.12 -1.44
C ASN A 221 35.31 0.10 -2.31
N LEU A 222 34.48 0.28 -3.33
CA LEU A 222 34.44 1.47 -4.17
C LEU A 222 33.12 2.19 -3.98
N GLN A 223 33.01 3.43 -4.45
CA GLN A 223 31.80 4.24 -4.28
C GLN A 223 30.57 3.59 -4.91
N ASN A 224 30.73 2.85 -6.00
CA ASN A 224 29.64 2.28 -6.81
C ASN A 224 29.66 0.74 -6.90
N GLY A 225 30.43 0.07 -6.03
CA GLY A 225 30.55 -1.39 -6.03
C GLY A 225 31.79 -1.91 -5.34
N TYR A 226 32.17 -3.13 -5.70
CA TYR A 226 33.30 -3.87 -5.11
C TYR A 226 34.25 -4.35 -6.19
N GLN A 227 35.52 -4.38 -5.87
CA GLN A 227 36.60 -4.86 -6.77
C GLN A 227 37.34 -6.02 -6.13
N HIS A 228 37.63 -7.05 -6.92
CA HIS A 228 38.51 -8.15 -6.56
C HIS A 228 39.46 -8.47 -7.74
N GLY A 229 40.74 -8.14 -7.60
CA GLY A 229 41.67 -8.19 -8.72
C GLY A 229 41.21 -7.29 -9.88
N ASP A 230 41.08 -7.87 -11.07
CA ASP A 230 40.62 -7.18 -12.28
C ASP A 230 39.08 -7.20 -12.44
N LEU A 231 38.37 -7.83 -11.51
CA LEU A 231 36.91 -7.93 -11.57
C LEU A 231 36.25 -6.83 -10.74
N PHE A 232 35.33 -6.11 -11.36
CA PHE A 232 34.51 -5.11 -10.71
C PHE A 232 33.02 -5.52 -10.77
N MET A 233 32.34 -5.44 -9.64
CA MET A 233 30.89 -5.69 -9.51
C MET A 233 30.23 -4.44 -8.95
N SER A 234 29.36 -3.81 -9.76
CA SER A 234 28.57 -2.66 -9.32
C SER A 234 27.40 -3.09 -8.43
N TYR A 235 26.94 -2.19 -7.55
CA TYR A 235 25.70 -2.39 -6.79
C TYR A 235 24.49 -2.63 -7.70
N ARG A 236 24.45 -1.98 -8.85
CA ARG A 236 23.40 -2.16 -9.87
C ARG A 236 23.41 -3.58 -10.43
N SER A 237 24.58 -4.10 -10.78
CA SER A 237 24.73 -5.46 -11.30
C SER A 237 24.31 -6.49 -10.25
N MET A 238 24.77 -6.31 -9.00
CA MET A 238 24.40 -7.17 -7.88
C MET A 238 22.89 -7.15 -7.59
N PHE A 239 22.23 -5.98 -7.68
CA PHE A 239 20.79 -5.89 -7.54
C PHE A 239 20.06 -6.58 -8.68
N GLN A 240 20.56 -6.45 -9.92
CA GLN A 240 20.00 -7.15 -11.08
C GLN A 240 20.10 -8.67 -10.91
N ASP A 241 21.23 -9.18 -10.42
CA ASP A 241 21.40 -10.61 -10.17
C ASP A 241 20.41 -11.13 -9.11
N VAL A 242 20.12 -10.35 -8.05
CA VAL A 242 19.09 -10.68 -7.06
C VAL A 242 17.70 -10.72 -7.70
N ARG A 243 17.39 -9.76 -8.58
CA ARG A 243 16.15 -9.73 -9.33
C ARG A 243 16.02 -10.92 -10.27
N ASP A 244 17.05 -11.20 -11.03
CA ASP A 244 17.09 -12.35 -11.96
C ASP A 244 16.96 -13.68 -11.20
N ALA A 245 17.53 -13.77 -9.98
CA ALA A 245 17.33 -14.94 -9.13
C ALA A 245 15.88 -15.07 -8.66
N MET A 246 15.22 -13.98 -8.30
CA MET A 246 13.80 -13.99 -7.93
C MET A 246 12.91 -14.35 -9.12
N ASP A 247 13.14 -13.73 -10.27
CA ASP A 247 12.40 -14.04 -11.51
C ASP A 247 12.59 -15.53 -11.88
N PHE A 248 13.81 -16.06 -11.76
CA PHE A 248 14.09 -17.47 -11.99
C PHE A 248 13.28 -18.40 -11.08
N ILE A 249 13.21 -18.15 -9.77
CA ILE A 249 12.43 -19.03 -8.87
C ILE A 249 10.93 -18.95 -9.13
N HIS A 250 10.43 -17.79 -9.60
CA HIS A 250 9.04 -17.64 -10.01
C HIS A 250 8.75 -18.35 -11.33
N ASP A 251 9.58 -18.14 -12.34
CA ASP A 251 9.41 -18.73 -13.69
C ASP A 251 9.53 -20.25 -13.67
N MET A 252 10.47 -20.78 -12.87
CA MET A 252 10.63 -22.22 -12.66
C MET A 252 9.59 -22.82 -11.71
N GLY A 253 8.73 -22.00 -11.12
CA GLY A 253 7.70 -22.44 -10.19
C GLY A 253 8.21 -22.97 -8.85
N LEU A 254 9.51 -22.80 -8.51
CA LEU A 254 10.13 -23.42 -7.33
C LEU A 254 9.46 -22.98 -6.03
N LEU A 255 9.16 -21.70 -5.90
CA LEU A 255 8.48 -21.15 -4.72
C LEU A 255 7.05 -21.73 -4.62
N LYS A 256 6.31 -21.75 -5.72
CA LYS A 256 4.94 -22.30 -5.80
C LYS A 256 4.91 -23.79 -5.49
N ASP A 257 5.82 -24.58 -6.05
CA ASP A 257 5.90 -26.03 -5.81
C ASP A 257 6.19 -26.35 -4.35
N ARG A 258 7.10 -25.59 -3.72
CA ARG A 258 7.40 -25.78 -2.29
C ARG A 258 6.22 -25.40 -1.40
N THR A 259 5.50 -24.35 -1.77
CA THR A 259 4.29 -23.89 -1.07
C THR A 259 3.19 -24.93 -1.15
N ILE A 260 2.88 -25.44 -2.35
CA ILE A 260 1.84 -26.48 -2.55
C ILE A 260 2.15 -27.74 -1.73
N LYS A 261 3.41 -28.13 -1.65
CA LYS A 261 3.82 -29.33 -0.88
C LYS A 261 3.58 -29.21 0.62
N ASN A 262 3.50 -27.98 1.15
CA ASN A 262 3.37 -27.70 2.59
C ASN A 262 2.42 -26.53 2.85
N LEU A 263 1.19 -26.60 2.34
CA LEU A 263 0.19 -25.52 2.45
C LEU A 263 -0.08 -25.13 3.90
N ASP A 264 -0.20 -26.10 4.81
CA ASP A 264 -0.43 -25.84 6.24
C ASP A 264 0.69 -25.03 6.90
N LYS A 265 1.93 -25.13 6.39
CA LYS A 265 3.07 -24.35 6.88
C LYS A 265 3.04 -22.91 6.38
N TYR A 266 2.70 -22.71 5.10
CA TYR A 266 2.92 -21.44 4.44
C TYR A 266 1.67 -20.59 4.23
N VAL A 267 0.47 -21.21 4.24
CA VAL A 267 -0.79 -20.53 3.94
C VAL A 267 -1.70 -20.55 5.17
N GLU A 268 -2.23 -19.40 5.53
CA GLU A 268 -3.21 -19.28 6.60
C GLU A 268 -4.59 -19.71 6.10
N LYS A 269 -5.27 -20.58 6.84
CA LYS A 269 -6.62 -21.03 6.54
C LYS A 269 -7.62 -20.37 7.49
N ASP A 270 -8.29 -19.32 7.03
CA ASP A 270 -9.32 -18.64 7.80
C ASP A 270 -10.71 -19.25 7.50
N PRO A 271 -11.41 -19.80 8.50
CA PRO A 271 -12.75 -20.35 8.32
C PRO A 271 -13.81 -19.29 7.97
N ASN A 272 -13.53 -18.01 8.16
CA ASN A 272 -14.44 -16.91 7.83
C ASN A 272 -14.40 -16.52 6.34
N LEU A 273 -13.39 -16.94 5.59
CA LEU A 273 -13.28 -16.61 4.18
C LEU A 273 -14.45 -17.14 3.34
N PRO A 274 -14.85 -18.43 3.42
CA PRO A 274 -16.03 -18.92 2.71
C PRO A 274 -17.32 -18.19 3.13
N VAL A 275 -17.42 -17.81 4.42
CA VAL A 275 -18.57 -17.04 4.94
C VAL A 275 -18.64 -15.67 4.30
N LEU A 276 -17.51 -14.94 4.20
CA LEU A 276 -17.42 -13.65 3.54
C LEU A 276 -17.87 -13.73 2.08
N LEU A 277 -17.26 -14.66 1.31
CA LEU A 277 -17.56 -14.80 -0.12
C LEU A 277 -19.02 -15.17 -0.37
N THR A 278 -19.58 -16.09 0.42
CA THR A 278 -21.00 -16.48 0.35
C THR A 278 -21.91 -15.30 0.63
N ARG A 279 -21.60 -14.51 1.67
CA ARG A 279 -22.36 -13.34 2.05
C ARG A 279 -22.33 -12.25 0.98
N ILE A 280 -21.16 -11.99 0.38
CA ILE A 280 -21.03 -11.02 -0.73
C ILE A 280 -21.80 -11.52 -1.95
N LYS A 281 -21.68 -12.80 -2.30
CA LYS A 281 -22.36 -13.38 -3.46
C LYS A 281 -23.89 -13.32 -3.37
N GLY A 282 -24.43 -13.26 -2.16
CA GLY A 282 -25.86 -13.08 -1.92
C GLY A 282 -26.40 -11.69 -2.32
N VAL A 283 -25.53 -10.69 -2.50
CA VAL A 283 -25.94 -9.29 -2.76
C VAL A 283 -25.28 -8.67 -3.99
N ALA A 284 -24.15 -9.22 -4.45
CA ALA A 284 -23.34 -8.69 -5.54
C ALA A 284 -22.60 -9.80 -6.29
N LYS A 285 -22.10 -9.50 -7.48
CA LYS A 285 -21.22 -10.39 -8.23
C LYS A 285 -19.84 -10.45 -7.60
N VAL A 286 -19.16 -11.60 -7.72
CA VAL A 286 -17.81 -11.80 -7.18
C VAL A 286 -16.89 -12.31 -8.28
N PHE A 287 -15.72 -11.71 -8.45
CA PHE A 287 -14.69 -12.25 -9.36
C PHE A 287 -13.32 -12.33 -8.70
N LEU A 288 -12.54 -13.29 -9.16
CA LEU A 288 -11.12 -13.45 -8.83
C LEU A 288 -10.28 -12.99 -10.03
N ALA A 289 -9.25 -12.19 -9.78
CA ALA A 289 -8.29 -11.79 -10.81
C ALA A 289 -6.87 -11.83 -10.23
N THR A 290 -6.12 -12.89 -10.54
CA THR A 290 -4.79 -13.15 -10.00
C THR A 290 -3.72 -13.21 -11.08
N ASN A 291 -2.49 -12.80 -10.73
CA ASN A 291 -1.31 -12.99 -11.58
C ASN A 291 -0.79 -14.44 -11.56
N SER A 292 -1.24 -15.24 -10.62
CA SER A 292 -0.87 -16.65 -10.52
C SER A 292 -1.52 -17.48 -11.62
N ASP A 293 -0.85 -18.56 -12.01
CA ASP A 293 -1.35 -19.53 -13.00
C ASP A 293 -2.48 -20.39 -12.41
N TYR A 294 -3.19 -21.10 -13.29
CA TYR A 294 -4.34 -21.91 -12.88
C TYR A 294 -3.98 -23.01 -11.89
N ASN A 295 -2.88 -23.74 -12.11
CA ASN A 295 -2.56 -24.92 -11.28
C ASN A 295 -2.27 -24.50 -9.84
N TYR A 296 -1.53 -23.41 -9.67
CA TYR A 296 -1.27 -22.84 -8.35
C TYR A 296 -2.56 -22.32 -7.70
N THR A 297 -3.35 -21.55 -8.46
CA THR A 297 -4.64 -21.01 -8.01
C THR A 297 -5.59 -22.12 -7.58
N GLU A 298 -5.71 -23.20 -8.34
CA GLU A 298 -6.54 -24.37 -8.01
C GLU A 298 -6.11 -24.99 -6.69
N ALA A 299 -4.81 -25.18 -6.47
CA ALA A 299 -4.28 -25.79 -5.24
C ALA A 299 -4.57 -24.91 -4.01
N ILE A 300 -4.29 -23.61 -4.11
CA ILE A 300 -4.53 -22.66 -3.02
C ILE A 300 -6.03 -22.54 -2.70
N MET A 301 -6.86 -22.33 -3.72
CA MET A 301 -8.29 -22.11 -3.53
C MET A 301 -9.01 -23.36 -3.02
N LYS A 302 -8.60 -24.55 -3.44
CA LYS A 302 -9.08 -25.81 -2.85
C LYS A 302 -8.74 -25.91 -1.37
N TYR A 303 -7.49 -25.59 -1.02
CA TYR A 303 -7.06 -25.62 0.38
C TYR A 303 -7.87 -24.65 1.25
N LEU A 304 -8.10 -23.43 0.77
CA LEU A 304 -8.79 -22.38 1.52
C LEU A 304 -10.30 -22.61 1.64
N LEU A 305 -10.97 -23.03 0.56
CA LEU A 305 -12.43 -22.97 0.45
C LEU A 305 -13.10 -24.35 0.47
N GLU A 306 -12.38 -25.43 0.15
CA GLU A 306 -12.95 -26.76 0.19
C GLU A 306 -12.68 -27.42 1.54
N SER A 307 -13.73 -27.69 2.31
CA SER A 307 -13.63 -28.38 3.59
C SER A 307 -13.40 -29.88 3.38
N ASN A 308 -12.42 -30.45 4.08
CA ASN A 308 -12.23 -31.92 4.18
C ASN A 308 -13.25 -32.58 5.12
N VAL A 309 -14.44 -31.98 5.31
CA VAL A 309 -15.42 -32.52 6.25
C VAL A 309 -16.02 -33.80 5.67
N LYS A 310 -15.78 -34.90 6.36
CA LYS A 310 -16.36 -36.24 6.12
C LYS A 310 -17.88 -36.31 6.41
N THR A 311 -18.58 -35.15 6.37
CA THR A 311 -20.04 -35.09 6.50
C THR A 311 -20.62 -35.20 5.10
N GLY A 312 -21.56 -36.14 4.90
CA GLY A 312 -22.16 -36.54 3.63
C GLY A 312 -22.84 -35.46 2.78
N ASN A 313 -22.46 -34.19 2.92
CA ASN A 313 -22.89 -33.08 2.08
C ASN A 313 -22.03 -33.03 0.79
N PRO A 314 -22.63 -32.72 -0.36
CA PRO A 314 -21.89 -32.60 -1.60
C PRO A 314 -20.77 -31.56 -1.45
N LYS A 315 -19.55 -31.95 -1.85
CA LYS A 315 -18.37 -31.07 -1.80
C LYS A 315 -18.62 -29.84 -2.67
N ILE A 316 -18.69 -28.67 -2.03
CA ILE A 316 -18.87 -27.40 -2.74
C ILE A 316 -17.54 -27.07 -3.41
N SER A 317 -17.53 -26.95 -4.74
CA SER A 317 -16.35 -26.51 -5.49
C SER A 317 -16.03 -25.05 -5.16
N TRP A 318 -14.77 -24.73 -4.94
CA TRP A 318 -14.31 -23.38 -4.67
C TRP A 318 -14.73 -22.38 -5.77
N ARG A 319 -14.83 -22.84 -7.02
CA ARG A 319 -15.25 -22.00 -8.16
C ARG A 319 -16.67 -21.46 -7.99
N SER A 320 -17.52 -22.15 -7.24
CA SER A 320 -18.89 -21.71 -6.99
C SER A 320 -19.00 -20.43 -6.16
N PHE A 321 -17.93 -20.02 -5.47
CA PHE A 321 -17.88 -18.76 -4.74
C PHE A 321 -17.69 -17.54 -5.67
N PHE A 322 -17.30 -17.76 -6.92
CA PHE A 322 -17.03 -16.70 -7.90
C PHE A 322 -17.98 -16.80 -9.10
N ASP A 323 -18.35 -15.65 -9.64
CA ASP A 323 -19.08 -15.55 -10.91
C ASP A 323 -18.12 -15.56 -12.10
N LEU A 324 -16.89 -15.07 -11.91
CA LEU A 324 -15.83 -15.08 -12.89
C LEU A 324 -14.48 -15.34 -12.22
N VAL A 325 -13.66 -16.19 -12.80
CA VAL A 325 -12.27 -16.46 -12.37
C VAL A 325 -11.33 -16.18 -13.52
N VAL A 326 -10.37 -15.30 -13.30
CA VAL A 326 -9.32 -14.95 -14.28
C VAL A 326 -7.95 -15.13 -13.63
N VAL A 327 -7.14 -15.99 -14.23
CA VAL A 327 -5.75 -16.28 -13.83
C VAL A 327 -4.78 -15.64 -14.83
N ASP A 328 -3.48 -15.62 -14.55
CA ASP A 328 -2.43 -15.04 -15.42
C ASP A 328 -2.75 -13.61 -15.89
N THR A 329 -3.34 -12.79 -15.06
CA THR A 329 -3.84 -11.46 -15.45
C THR A 329 -2.75 -10.48 -15.86
N ARG A 330 -1.51 -10.69 -15.38
CA ARG A 330 -0.35 -9.80 -15.61
C ARG A 330 -0.62 -8.36 -15.17
N LYS A 331 -1.21 -8.19 -13.98
CA LYS A 331 -1.32 -6.85 -13.39
C LYS A 331 0.08 -6.22 -13.24
N PRO A 332 0.31 -4.98 -13.56
CA PRO A 332 -0.66 -3.91 -13.84
C PRO A 332 -1.17 -3.80 -15.30
N LEU A 333 -0.64 -4.62 -16.24
CA LEU A 333 -1.05 -4.58 -17.64
C LEU A 333 -2.55 -4.89 -17.83
N PHE A 334 -3.12 -5.75 -16.98
CA PHE A 334 -4.54 -6.07 -16.91
C PHE A 334 -5.45 -4.83 -16.82
N PHE A 335 -5.06 -3.81 -16.07
CA PHE A 335 -5.79 -2.54 -15.96
C PHE A 335 -5.49 -1.56 -17.11
N ALA A 336 -4.62 -1.95 -18.04
CA ALA A 336 -4.26 -1.18 -19.23
C ALA A 336 -4.86 -1.81 -20.49
N GLY A 337 -4.01 -2.19 -21.43
CA GLY A 337 -4.44 -2.89 -22.65
C GLY A 337 -4.76 -4.37 -22.43
N GLY A 338 -4.31 -4.94 -21.33
CA GLY A 338 -4.46 -6.35 -21.01
C GLY A 338 -3.75 -7.28 -22.01
N THR A 339 -4.21 -8.51 -22.01
CA THR A 339 -3.81 -9.56 -22.97
C THR A 339 -5.06 -10.19 -23.58
N VAL A 340 -4.89 -11.11 -24.52
CA VAL A 340 -6.02 -11.88 -25.06
C VAL A 340 -6.63 -12.75 -23.97
N LEU A 341 -7.97 -12.78 -23.87
CA LEU A 341 -8.68 -13.68 -22.97
C LEU A 341 -8.69 -15.10 -23.58
N ARG A 342 -8.25 -16.08 -22.80
CA ARG A 342 -8.26 -17.50 -23.17
C ARG A 342 -9.03 -18.31 -22.15
N GLN A 343 -9.59 -19.42 -22.57
CA GLN A 343 -10.25 -20.37 -21.67
C GLN A 343 -9.23 -21.39 -21.18
N VAL A 344 -9.29 -21.72 -19.88
CA VAL A 344 -8.50 -22.78 -19.27
C VAL A 344 -9.28 -24.09 -19.32
N ASP A 345 -8.63 -25.15 -19.77
CA ASP A 345 -9.10 -26.52 -19.56
C ASP A 345 -8.80 -26.91 -18.09
N THR A 346 -9.85 -27.01 -17.29
CA THR A 346 -9.72 -27.21 -15.84
C THR A 346 -9.29 -28.61 -15.43
N ASP A 347 -9.35 -29.58 -16.35
CA ASP A 347 -8.93 -30.96 -16.10
C ASP A 347 -7.42 -31.12 -16.32
N THR A 348 -6.90 -30.44 -17.34
CA THR A 348 -5.48 -30.52 -17.72
C THR A 348 -4.64 -29.33 -17.24
N GLY A 349 -5.27 -28.23 -16.84
CA GLY A 349 -4.61 -26.96 -16.51
C GLY A 349 -4.06 -26.21 -17.73
N LYS A 350 -4.32 -26.66 -18.95
CA LYS A 350 -3.77 -26.09 -20.16
C LYS A 350 -4.70 -25.02 -20.76
N LEU A 351 -4.12 -24.07 -21.46
CA LEU A 351 -4.88 -23.05 -22.17
C LEU A 351 -5.44 -23.60 -23.47
N ARG A 352 -6.74 -23.39 -23.70
CA ARG A 352 -7.36 -23.69 -25.01
C ARG A 352 -6.82 -22.74 -26.09
N ILE A 353 -6.74 -23.23 -27.31
CA ILE A 353 -6.25 -22.45 -28.46
C ILE A 353 -7.27 -21.37 -28.81
N GLY A 354 -6.79 -20.19 -29.17
CA GLY A 354 -7.59 -19.07 -29.65
C GLY A 354 -8.01 -18.10 -28.53
N THR A 355 -8.64 -17.00 -28.94
CA THR A 355 -9.20 -15.98 -28.04
C THR A 355 -10.64 -16.34 -27.71
N TYR A 356 -11.02 -16.26 -26.45
CA TYR A 356 -12.42 -16.44 -26.07
C TYR A 356 -13.22 -15.17 -26.37
N THR A 357 -14.32 -15.33 -27.10
CA THR A 357 -15.20 -14.24 -27.53
C THR A 357 -16.68 -14.48 -27.19
N GLY A 358 -16.97 -15.57 -26.46
CA GLY A 358 -18.33 -15.92 -26.06
C GLY A 358 -18.79 -15.23 -24.78
N ASP A 359 -20.03 -15.53 -24.40
CA ASP A 359 -20.63 -15.06 -23.15
C ASP A 359 -20.00 -15.73 -21.92
N LEU A 360 -20.19 -15.12 -20.75
CA LEU A 360 -19.72 -15.64 -19.47
C LEU A 360 -20.29 -17.03 -19.18
N GLN A 361 -19.42 -18.01 -18.97
CA GLN A 361 -19.78 -19.37 -18.57
C GLN A 361 -19.45 -19.59 -17.09
N HIS A 362 -20.47 -19.93 -16.31
CA HIS A 362 -20.29 -20.23 -14.88
C HIS A 362 -19.38 -21.45 -14.66
N GLY A 363 -18.49 -21.35 -13.66
CA GLY A 363 -17.56 -22.41 -13.30
C GLY A 363 -16.36 -22.56 -14.23
N THR A 364 -16.31 -21.80 -15.33
CA THR A 364 -15.17 -21.74 -16.25
C THR A 364 -14.09 -20.80 -15.72
N VAL A 365 -12.83 -21.18 -15.92
CA VAL A 365 -11.67 -20.34 -15.61
C VAL A 365 -11.10 -19.77 -16.89
N TYR A 366 -10.78 -18.49 -16.85
CA TYR A 366 -10.16 -17.77 -17.97
C TYR A 366 -8.74 -17.36 -17.58
N SER A 367 -7.90 -17.17 -18.59
CA SER A 367 -6.51 -16.70 -18.43
C SER A 367 -6.28 -15.44 -19.25
N GLY A 368 -5.57 -14.47 -18.70
CA GLY A 368 -5.27 -13.20 -19.34
C GLY A 368 -6.42 -12.19 -19.32
N GLY A 369 -6.74 -11.61 -20.46
CA GLY A 369 -7.80 -10.60 -20.58
C GLY A 369 -7.41 -9.21 -20.09
N SER A 370 -8.42 -8.39 -19.85
CA SER A 370 -8.29 -7.03 -19.30
C SER A 370 -9.46 -6.68 -18.38
N SER A 371 -9.28 -5.61 -17.61
CA SER A 371 -10.34 -5.06 -16.76
C SER A 371 -11.60 -4.66 -17.54
N ASP A 372 -11.47 -4.22 -18.80
CA ASP A 372 -12.60 -3.87 -19.64
C ASP A 372 -13.39 -5.11 -20.01
N ILE A 373 -12.71 -6.20 -20.44
CA ILE A 373 -13.34 -7.49 -20.72
C ILE A 373 -14.10 -8.03 -19.50
N VAL A 374 -13.52 -7.90 -18.29
CA VAL A 374 -14.19 -8.31 -17.03
C VAL A 374 -15.46 -7.49 -16.79
N CYS A 375 -15.41 -6.17 -17.01
CA CYS A 375 -16.59 -5.32 -16.90
C CYS A 375 -17.70 -5.73 -17.88
N ASP A 376 -17.35 -6.04 -19.13
CA ASP A 376 -18.29 -6.46 -20.18
C ASP A 376 -18.91 -7.82 -19.85
N LEU A 377 -18.11 -8.83 -19.52
CA LEU A 377 -18.59 -10.17 -19.14
C LEU A 377 -19.51 -10.15 -17.92
N LEU A 378 -19.20 -9.32 -16.94
CA LEU A 378 -20.01 -9.19 -15.73
C LEU A 378 -21.16 -8.18 -15.88
N GLY A 379 -21.21 -7.40 -16.95
CA GLY A 379 -22.23 -6.37 -17.16
C GLY A 379 -22.20 -5.28 -16.09
N VAL A 380 -21.02 -4.86 -15.61
CA VAL A 380 -20.87 -3.89 -14.54
C VAL A 380 -20.03 -2.70 -14.98
N LYS A 381 -20.28 -1.53 -14.38
CA LYS A 381 -19.46 -0.32 -14.62
C LYS A 381 -18.39 -0.18 -13.54
N GLY A 382 -17.22 0.32 -13.88
CA GLY A 382 -16.09 0.44 -12.96
C GLY A 382 -16.41 1.11 -11.63
N LYS A 383 -17.24 2.15 -11.61
CA LYS A 383 -17.67 2.86 -10.37
C LYS A 383 -18.45 1.98 -9.38
N ASN A 384 -19.03 0.87 -9.85
CA ASN A 384 -19.80 -0.07 -9.04
C ASN A 384 -18.97 -1.30 -8.62
N ILE A 385 -17.68 -1.32 -8.92
CA ILE A 385 -16.74 -2.37 -8.54
C ILE A 385 -15.95 -1.91 -7.31
N LEU A 386 -15.87 -2.76 -6.28
CA LEU A 386 -14.88 -2.67 -5.22
C LEU A 386 -13.81 -3.72 -5.46
N TYR A 387 -12.60 -3.29 -5.77
CA TYR A 387 -11.47 -4.18 -6.01
C TYR A 387 -10.58 -4.26 -4.76
N VAL A 388 -10.36 -5.47 -4.29
CA VAL A 388 -9.61 -5.80 -3.09
C VAL A 388 -8.28 -6.41 -3.49
N GLY A 389 -7.17 -5.84 -3.03
CA GLY A 389 -5.82 -6.32 -3.32
C GLY A 389 -4.81 -5.79 -2.30
N ASP A 390 -3.62 -6.38 -2.27
CA ASP A 390 -2.53 -6.01 -1.37
C ASP A 390 -1.49 -5.09 -2.01
N HIS A 391 -1.40 -5.11 -3.35
CA HIS A 391 -0.35 -4.40 -4.08
C HIS A 391 -0.76 -2.96 -4.39
N ILE A 392 -0.16 -2.00 -3.66
CA ILE A 392 -0.50 -0.57 -3.77
C ILE A 392 -0.39 -0.02 -5.20
N PHE A 393 0.58 -0.50 -6.00
CA PHE A 393 0.77 -0.07 -7.38
C PHE A 393 -0.03 -0.91 -8.38
N GLY A 394 0.14 -2.24 -8.34
CA GLY A 394 -0.43 -3.19 -9.30
C GLY A 394 -1.95 -3.24 -9.23
N ASP A 395 -2.50 -3.34 -8.03
CA ASP A 395 -3.94 -3.48 -7.80
C ASP A 395 -4.65 -2.14 -7.61
N ILE A 396 -4.12 -1.30 -6.72
CA ILE A 396 -4.86 -0.15 -6.21
C ILE A 396 -4.71 1.07 -7.10
N LEU A 397 -3.46 1.50 -7.36
CA LEU A 397 -3.21 2.71 -8.14
C LEU A 397 -3.73 2.60 -9.58
N LYS A 398 -3.45 1.46 -10.22
CA LYS A 398 -3.79 1.28 -11.63
C LYS A 398 -5.30 1.10 -11.83
N SER A 399 -5.97 0.27 -11.02
CA SER A 399 -7.43 0.12 -11.06
C SER A 399 -8.15 1.44 -10.79
N LYS A 400 -7.67 2.22 -9.80
CA LYS A 400 -8.22 3.53 -9.46
C LYS A 400 -8.05 4.55 -10.56
N LYS A 401 -6.81 4.78 -11.00
CA LYS A 401 -6.51 5.87 -11.97
C LYS A 401 -7.06 5.60 -13.36
N ARG A 402 -7.04 4.35 -13.82
CA ARG A 402 -7.40 4.02 -15.20
C ARG A 402 -8.86 3.62 -15.35
N GLN A 403 -9.39 2.84 -14.40
CA GLN A 403 -10.74 2.27 -14.49
C GLN A 403 -11.75 2.97 -13.58
N GLY A 404 -11.29 3.83 -12.67
CA GLY A 404 -12.17 4.50 -11.70
C GLY A 404 -12.81 3.55 -10.69
N TRP A 405 -12.27 2.34 -10.53
CA TRP A 405 -12.78 1.37 -9.55
C TRP A 405 -12.64 1.90 -8.13
N LYS A 406 -13.54 1.49 -7.26
CA LYS A 406 -13.36 1.64 -5.82
C LYS A 406 -12.35 0.61 -5.36
N THR A 407 -11.55 0.96 -4.35
CA THR A 407 -10.39 0.17 -3.96
C THR A 407 -10.35 -0.08 -2.47
N PHE A 408 -10.01 -1.32 -2.12
CA PHE A 408 -9.75 -1.76 -0.76
C PHE A 408 -8.35 -2.35 -0.71
N LEU A 409 -7.44 -1.71 0.04
CA LEU A 409 -6.08 -2.19 0.20
C LEU A 409 -5.99 -3.10 1.42
N VAL A 410 -5.51 -4.33 1.21
CA VAL A 410 -5.13 -5.25 2.29
C VAL A 410 -3.69 -4.94 2.70
N VAL A 411 -3.48 -4.67 3.98
CA VAL A 411 -2.18 -4.34 4.57
C VAL A 411 -1.95 -5.28 5.76
N PRO A 412 -1.39 -6.48 5.55
CA PRO A 412 -1.19 -7.44 6.62
C PRO A 412 -0.39 -6.89 7.81
N GLU A 413 0.60 -6.05 7.51
CA GLU A 413 1.45 -5.39 8.53
C GLU A 413 0.67 -4.46 9.45
N LEU A 414 -0.54 -4.06 9.06
CA LEU A 414 -1.38 -3.14 9.84
C LEU A 414 -1.71 -3.69 11.23
N THR A 415 -1.81 -5.01 11.40
CA THR A 415 -2.00 -5.63 12.72
C THR A 415 -0.89 -5.22 13.68
N LYS A 416 0.37 -5.37 13.25
CA LYS A 416 1.55 -4.94 14.04
C LYS A 416 1.58 -3.42 14.21
N GLU A 417 1.27 -2.66 13.15
CA GLU A 417 1.21 -1.19 13.22
C GLU A 417 0.21 -0.71 14.27
N LEU A 418 -0.99 -1.31 14.34
CA LEU A 418 -2.02 -0.97 15.30
C LEU A 418 -1.61 -1.35 16.73
N GLN A 419 -1.02 -2.53 16.93
CA GLN A 419 -0.54 -2.98 18.23
C GLN A 419 0.53 -2.02 18.78
N VAL A 420 1.58 -1.75 17.99
CA VAL A 420 2.66 -0.84 18.40
C VAL A 420 2.13 0.58 18.63
N TRP A 421 1.19 1.05 17.80
CA TRP A 421 0.54 2.33 17.98
C TRP A 421 -0.15 2.46 19.34
N GLU A 422 -0.92 1.45 19.73
CA GLU A 422 -1.59 1.45 21.05
C GLU A 422 -0.60 1.39 22.21
N GLU A 423 0.43 0.52 22.12
CA GLU A 423 1.47 0.38 23.13
C GLU A 423 2.34 1.63 23.31
N LYS A 424 2.60 2.37 22.21
CA LYS A 424 3.51 3.53 22.19
C LYS A 424 2.81 4.86 22.04
N LYS A 425 1.52 4.92 22.24
CA LYS A 425 0.70 6.13 22.13
C LYS A 425 1.29 7.31 22.93
N ASN A 426 1.75 7.06 24.13
CA ASN A 426 2.36 8.09 24.99
C ASN A 426 3.63 8.70 24.36
N VAL A 427 4.47 7.89 23.70
CA VAL A 427 5.68 8.35 23.02
C VAL A 427 5.32 9.24 21.83
N PHE A 428 4.29 8.87 21.08
CA PHE A 428 3.81 9.68 19.98
C PHE A 428 3.19 11.00 20.44
N GLU A 429 2.44 10.99 21.53
CA GLU A 429 1.88 12.22 22.11
C GLU A 429 2.97 13.17 22.61
N GLU A 430 4.05 12.64 23.21
CA GLU A 430 5.22 13.44 23.58
C GLU A 430 5.88 14.05 22.34
N LEU A 431 6.08 13.25 21.29
CA LEU A 431 6.62 13.74 20.03
C LEU A 431 5.77 14.86 19.43
N LYS A 432 4.44 14.67 19.39
CA LYS A 432 3.48 15.68 18.91
C LYS A 432 3.56 16.97 19.71
N ARG A 433 3.67 16.87 21.05
CA ARG A 433 3.84 18.06 21.93
C ARG A 433 5.12 18.82 21.64
N LEU A 434 6.23 18.12 21.38
CA LEU A 434 7.49 18.75 21.02
C LEU A 434 7.43 19.44 19.65
N ASP A 435 6.76 18.84 18.67
CA ASP A 435 6.56 19.48 17.35
C ASP A 435 5.71 20.75 17.47
N ILE A 436 4.64 20.72 18.29
CA ILE A 436 3.81 21.89 18.58
C ILE A 436 4.63 22.96 19.30
N PHE A 437 5.39 22.57 20.33
CA PHE A 437 6.24 23.50 21.07
C PHE A 437 7.29 24.16 20.18
N LEU A 438 7.91 23.38 19.29
CA LEU A 438 8.84 23.92 18.29
C LEU A 438 8.16 24.96 17.38
N ALA A 439 6.94 24.68 16.92
CA ALA A 439 6.18 25.63 16.12
C ALA A 439 5.84 26.93 16.89
N GLU A 440 5.45 26.82 18.16
CA GLU A 440 5.16 27.98 19.02
C GLU A 440 6.39 28.88 19.24
N LEU A 441 7.60 28.32 19.34
CA LEU A 441 8.83 29.11 19.48
C LEU A 441 9.07 30.04 18.28
N TYR A 442 8.62 29.65 17.09
CA TYR A 442 8.77 30.45 15.87
C TYR A 442 7.57 31.35 15.54
N LYS A 443 6.41 31.09 16.16
CA LYS A 443 5.14 31.76 15.84
C LYS A 443 5.16 33.28 16.02
N HIS A 444 5.94 33.77 16.97
CA HIS A 444 6.02 35.19 17.33
C HIS A 444 7.23 35.90 16.73
N LEU A 445 8.04 35.19 15.93
CA LEU A 445 9.13 35.84 15.20
C LEU A 445 8.55 36.64 14.02
N ASP A 446 9.03 37.86 13.87
CA ASP A 446 8.69 38.74 12.75
C ASP A 446 9.94 39.10 11.93
N SER A 447 9.75 39.94 10.90
CA SER A 447 10.84 40.38 10.02
C SER A 447 11.91 41.23 10.72
N GLY A 448 11.62 41.77 11.93
CA GLY A 448 12.54 42.54 12.77
C GLY A 448 13.32 41.69 13.76
N SER A 449 12.97 40.42 13.93
CA SER A 449 13.64 39.49 14.86
C SER A 449 15.05 39.16 14.39
N GLN A 450 16.05 39.50 15.19
CA GLN A 450 17.48 39.27 14.84
C GLN A 450 18.02 37.95 15.38
N GLU A 451 17.37 37.37 16.38
CA GLU A 451 17.79 36.13 17.01
C GLU A 451 16.74 35.03 16.82
N CYS A 452 17.20 33.83 16.49
CA CYS A 452 16.36 32.63 16.46
C CYS A 452 16.48 31.86 17.77
N PRO A 453 15.40 31.21 18.23
CA PRO A 453 15.44 30.39 19.44
C PRO A 453 16.42 29.22 19.28
N ASP A 454 17.16 28.87 20.33
CA ASP A 454 17.94 27.64 20.36
C ASP A 454 17.01 26.43 20.50
N ILE A 455 16.94 25.65 19.43
CA ILE A 455 16.11 24.45 19.33
C ILE A 455 16.90 23.15 19.46
N SER A 456 18.20 23.23 19.74
CA SER A 456 19.11 22.08 19.70
C SER A 456 18.66 20.95 20.64
N SER A 457 18.27 21.27 21.87
CA SER A 457 17.80 20.30 22.86
C SER A 457 16.48 19.63 22.45
N ILE A 458 15.56 20.41 21.86
CA ILE A 458 14.27 19.91 21.37
C ILE A 458 14.49 18.97 20.20
N MET A 459 15.34 19.34 19.24
CA MET A 459 15.65 18.52 18.08
C MET A 459 16.33 17.20 18.46
N ILE A 460 17.21 17.21 19.47
CA ILE A 460 17.79 15.98 20.01
C ILE A 460 16.71 15.10 20.62
N ARG A 461 15.79 15.67 21.42
CA ARG A 461 14.70 14.92 22.03
C ARG A 461 13.75 14.33 21.00
N ILE A 462 13.37 15.10 19.97
CA ILE A 462 12.57 14.62 18.83
C ILE A 462 13.27 13.44 18.14
N LYS A 463 14.58 13.54 17.87
CA LYS A 463 15.36 12.46 17.24
C LYS A 463 15.34 11.18 18.11
N VAL A 464 15.54 11.30 19.42
CA VAL A 464 15.54 10.16 20.34
C VAL A 464 14.17 9.49 20.40
N LEU A 465 13.08 10.26 20.49
CA LEU A 465 11.71 9.72 20.53
C LEU A 465 11.33 9.08 19.20
N THR A 466 11.70 9.70 18.08
CA THR A 466 11.49 9.13 16.73
C THR A 466 12.18 7.77 16.62
N TYR A 467 13.47 7.70 16.97
CA TYR A 467 14.23 6.45 16.96
C TYR A 467 13.59 5.39 17.87
N ARG A 468 13.22 5.76 19.09
CA ARG A 468 12.57 4.84 20.05
C ARG A 468 11.24 4.30 19.50
N MET A 469 10.46 5.14 18.83
CA MET A 469 9.21 4.74 18.21
C MET A 469 9.46 3.83 17.01
N ASP A 470 10.35 4.21 16.10
CA ASP A 470 10.66 3.45 14.88
C ASP A 470 11.18 2.05 15.22
N MET A 471 12.08 1.91 16.19
CA MET A 471 12.62 0.62 16.63
C MET A 471 11.56 -0.33 17.22
N SER A 472 10.40 0.18 17.66
CA SER A 472 9.30 -0.68 18.12
C SER A 472 8.59 -1.42 16.98
N TYR A 473 8.69 -0.90 15.75
CA TYR A 473 8.13 -1.54 14.57
C TYR A 473 9.10 -2.53 13.90
N GLY A 474 10.38 -2.25 13.97
CA GLY A 474 11.45 -3.02 13.33
C GLY A 474 12.67 -2.16 13.05
N GLN A 475 13.73 -2.75 12.49
CA GLN A 475 14.98 -2.01 12.26
C GLN A 475 14.81 -0.88 11.23
N MET A 476 13.99 -1.08 10.19
CA MET A 476 13.64 -0.04 9.22
C MET A 476 12.42 0.79 9.64
N GLY A 477 11.93 0.64 10.87
CA GLY A 477 10.81 1.39 11.43
C GLY A 477 9.43 1.04 10.83
N SER A 478 8.43 1.88 11.13
CA SER A 478 7.04 1.69 10.67
C SER A 478 6.91 1.75 9.15
N LEU A 479 6.02 0.92 8.58
CA LEU A 479 5.60 1.02 7.18
C LEU A 479 5.00 2.40 6.86
N LEU A 480 4.29 3.01 7.81
CA LEU A 480 3.43 4.17 7.57
C LEU A 480 4.09 5.51 7.93
N ARG A 481 5.08 5.52 8.83
CA ARG A 481 5.69 6.76 9.33
C ARG A 481 7.15 6.61 9.74
N SER A 482 7.80 7.75 9.94
CA SER A 482 9.02 7.90 10.71
C SER A 482 8.89 9.18 11.53
N GLY A 483 8.77 9.02 12.84
CA GLY A 483 8.35 10.11 13.71
C GLY A 483 7.00 10.69 13.30
N SER A 484 6.93 12.01 13.13
CA SER A 484 5.73 12.72 12.66
C SER A 484 5.52 12.68 11.15
N ARG A 485 6.48 12.20 10.37
CA ARG A 485 6.44 12.20 8.91
C ARG A 485 5.82 10.92 8.35
N GLN A 486 5.01 11.07 7.31
CA GLN A 486 4.47 9.93 6.55
C GLN A 486 5.50 9.42 5.56
N THR A 487 5.54 8.09 5.40
CA THR A 487 6.35 7.43 4.36
C THR A 487 5.74 7.59 2.98
N LEU A 488 6.52 7.28 1.95
CA LEU A 488 6.04 7.18 0.58
C LEU A 488 4.87 6.20 0.45
N PHE A 489 4.96 5.02 1.10
CA PHE A 489 3.88 4.04 1.11
C PHE A 489 2.59 4.60 1.73
N ALA A 490 2.68 5.23 2.91
CA ALA A 490 1.52 5.86 3.56
C ALA A 490 0.85 6.91 2.69
N SER A 491 1.63 7.75 2.02
CA SER A 491 1.10 8.77 1.12
C SER A 491 0.37 8.18 -0.09
N GLN A 492 0.89 7.08 -0.64
CA GLN A 492 0.22 6.35 -1.73
C GLN A 492 -1.07 5.67 -1.25
N LEU A 493 -1.03 5.04 -0.06
CA LEU A 493 -2.20 4.45 0.58
C LEU A 493 -3.31 5.49 0.75
N MET A 494 -3.02 6.63 1.35
CA MET A 494 -3.99 7.71 1.56
C MET A 494 -4.55 8.26 0.25
N ARG A 495 -3.68 8.37 -0.78
CA ARG A 495 -4.07 8.94 -2.06
C ARG A 495 -4.92 8.01 -2.92
N TYR A 496 -4.71 6.70 -2.89
CA TYR A 496 -5.27 5.78 -3.87
C TYR A 496 -6.23 4.74 -3.30
N ALA A 497 -6.04 4.26 -2.07
CA ALA A 497 -6.98 3.35 -1.44
C ALA A 497 -8.20 4.13 -0.91
N ASP A 498 -9.42 3.70 -1.27
CA ASP A 498 -10.63 4.27 -0.66
C ASP A 498 -10.80 3.75 0.76
N LEU A 499 -10.60 2.44 0.92
CA LEU A 499 -10.63 1.71 2.19
C LEU A 499 -9.33 0.93 2.37
N TYR A 500 -8.94 0.64 3.60
CA TYR A 500 -7.85 -0.30 3.89
C TYR A 500 -8.05 -0.99 5.24
N SER A 501 -7.49 -2.18 5.36
CA SER A 501 -7.54 -2.98 6.60
C SER A 501 -6.42 -4.02 6.59
N SER A 502 -6.18 -4.68 7.73
CA SER A 502 -5.23 -5.81 7.83
C SER A 502 -5.67 -7.03 7.02
N SER A 503 -6.98 -7.24 6.87
CA SER A 503 -7.56 -8.37 6.13
C SER A 503 -8.87 -7.97 5.46
N CYS A 504 -9.17 -8.56 4.31
CA CYS A 504 -10.47 -8.43 3.65
C CYS A 504 -11.61 -9.05 4.47
N ILE A 505 -11.31 -9.99 5.36
CA ILE A 505 -12.28 -10.63 6.27
C ILE A 505 -12.99 -9.60 7.15
N ASN A 506 -12.34 -8.48 7.45
CA ASN A 506 -12.93 -7.42 8.26
C ASN A 506 -14.21 -6.81 7.68
N LEU A 507 -14.49 -7.02 6.39
CA LEU A 507 -15.78 -6.67 5.78
C LEU A 507 -16.96 -7.44 6.39
N LEU A 508 -16.74 -8.61 7.01
CA LEU A 508 -17.81 -9.37 7.70
C LEU A 508 -18.44 -8.60 8.86
N HIS A 509 -17.70 -7.70 9.48
CA HIS A 509 -18.17 -6.91 10.62
C HIS A 509 -19.07 -5.72 10.22
N TYR A 510 -19.35 -5.54 8.92
CA TYR A 510 -20.13 -4.43 8.40
C TYR A 510 -21.34 -4.93 7.61
N PRO A 511 -22.53 -4.31 7.75
CA PRO A 511 -23.68 -4.64 6.90
C PRO A 511 -23.49 -4.08 5.48
N PHE A 512 -24.14 -4.67 4.48
CA PHE A 512 -23.99 -4.23 3.08
C PHE A 512 -24.66 -2.88 2.73
N ASN A 513 -25.42 -2.31 3.64
CA ASN A 513 -25.93 -0.94 3.55
C ASN A 513 -25.05 0.07 4.32
N TYR A 514 -23.86 -0.36 4.80
CA TYR A 514 -22.98 0.49 5.57
C TYR A 514 -22.39 1.62 4.73
N LEU A 515 -22.38 2.82 5.31
CA LEU A 515 -21.69 3.97 4.75
C LEU A 515 -20.38 4.18 5.49
N PHE A 516 -19.27 3.94 4.80
CA PHE A 516 -17.95 4.35 5.26
C PHE A 516 -17.79 5.85 5.05
N MET A 517 -17.71 6.61 6.14
CA MET A 517 -17.49 8.06 6.10
C MET A 517 -16.02 8.39 6.29
N ALA A 518 -15.47 9.14 5.35
CA ALA A 518 -14.15 9.72 5.51
C ALA A 518 -14.22 10.96 6.41
N PRO A 519 -13.19 11.22 7.23
CA PRO A 519 -13.10 12.47 7.95
C PRO A 519 -13.02 13.66 6.98
N PRO A 520 -13.52 14.85 7.36
CA PRO A 520 -13.37 16.04 6.55
C PRO A 520 -11.88 16.36 6.35
N VAL A 521 -11.51 16.76 5.14
CA VAL A 521 -10.14 17.18 4.83
C VAL A 521 -10.10 18.70 4.92
N LEU A 522 -9.43 19.19 5.96
CA LEU A 522 -9.19 20.61 6.15
C LEU A 522 -7.93 21.07 5.40
N MET A 523 -8.01 22.25 4.80
CA MET A 523 -6.82 22.94 4.30
C MET A 523 -6.01 23.51 5.49
N PRO A 524 -4.68 23.69 5.36
CA PRO A 524 -3.87 24.17 6.46
C PRO A 524 -4.38 25.44 7.15
N HIS A 525 -4.97 26.38 6.36
CA HIS A 525 -5.53 27.63 6.90
C HIS A 525 -6.87 27.42 7.64
N GLU A 526 -7.59 26.35 7.37
CA GLU A 526 -8.84 26.00 8.06
C GLU A 526 -8.56 25.28 9.38
N ALA A 527 -7.49 24.47 9.43
CA ALA A 527 -7.08 23.73 10.62
C ALA A 527 -6.56 24.64 11.76
N VAL A 528 -6.11 25.85 11.45
CA VAL A 528 -5.58 26.81 12.46
C VAL A 528 -6.68 27.28 13.44
N SER A 529 -7.94 27.35 13.00
CA SER A 529 -9.04 27.83 13.84
C SER A 529 -9.49 26.81 14.91
N GLU A 530 -9.37 25.51 14.64
CA GLU A 530 -9.72 24.47 15.63
C GLU A 530 -8.64 24.29 16.69
N ASN A 531 -7.36 24.43 16.32
CA ASN A 531 -6.24 24.27 17.23
C ASN A 531 -6.06 25.43 18.22
N ALA A 532 -6.60 26.61 17.95
CA ALA A 532 -6.42 27.78 18.81
C ALA A 532 -7.14 27.65 20.18
N ALA A 533 -8.27 26.94 20.25
CA ALA A 533 -9.02 26.73 21.48
C ALA A 533 -8.42 25.60 22.35
N ASP A 534 -7.95 24.50 21.73
CA ASP A 534 -7.34 23.37 22.44
C ASP A 534 -5.90 23.66 22.88
N LEU A 535 -5.16 24.48 22.12
CA LEU A 535 -3.79 24.89 22.43
C LEU A 535 -3.72 25.88 23.60
N ALA A 536 -4.70 26.78 23.73
CA ALA A 536 -4.75 27.73 24.86
C ALA A 536 -4.92 27.01 26.22
N SER A 537 -5.64 25.90 26.26
CA SER A 537 -5.85 25.10 27.47
C SER A 537 -4.62 24.23 27.83
N SER A 538 -3.86 23.75 26.86
CA SER A 538 -2.68 22.90 27.08
C SER A 538 -1.40 23.69 27.35
N ALA A 539 -1.23 24.89 26.78
CA ALA A 539 -0.09 25.78 27.02
C ALA A 539 -0.06 26.32 28.46
N LEU A 540 -1.22 26.60 29.07
CA LEU A 540 -1.34 27.02 30.46
C LEU A 540 -0.88 25.95 31.47
N THR A 541 -0.97 24.65 31.09
CA THR A 541 -0.55 23.53 31.95
C THR A 541 0.97 23.29 31.88
N VAL A 542 1.61 23.58 30.76
CA VAL A 542 3.07 23.39 30.57
C VAL A 542 3.87 24.51 31.22
N THR A 543 3.43 25.76 31.12
CA THR A 543 4.08 26.92 31.79
C THR A 543 4.10 26.77 33.30
N ASN A 544 3.04 26.26 33.92
CA ASN A 544 2.98 26.03 35.36
C ASN A 544 3.91 24.91 35.87
N ASN A 545 4.27 23.94 35.05
CA ASN A 545 5.18 22.84 35.42
C ASN A 545 6.67 23.20 35.23
N VAL A 546 7.01 24.07 34.30
CA VAL A 546 8.40 24.53 34.06
C VAL A 546 8.83 25.53 35.15
N PHE A 547 7.91 26.33 35.70
CA PHE A 547 8.21 27.23 36.80
C PHE A 547 8.28 26.55 38.19
N ARG A 548 7.86 25.28 38.32
CA ARG A 548 7.99 24.49 39.56
C ARG A 548 9.27 23.68 39.68
N MET A 549 10.13 23.68 38.68
CA MET A 549 11.43 22.98 38.66
C MET A 549 12.64 23.93 38.65
N LYS A 550 12.49 25.13 39.21
CA LYS A 550 13.61 25.97 39.57
C LYS A 550 13.73 26.07 41.10
#